data_86a2547daf97ca9d13a206522811c4d6
#
_entry.id   86a2547daf97ca9d13a206522811c4d6
#
_cell.length_a   1.000
_cell.length_b   1.000
_cell.length_c   1.000
_cell.angle_alpha   90.00
_cell.angle_beta   90.00
_cell.angle_gamma   90.00
#
_symmetry.space_group_name_H-M   'P 1'
#
loop_
_entity.id
_entity.type
_entity.pdbx_description
1 polymer ?
#
loop_
_entity_poly.entity_id
_entity_poly.type
_entity_poly.pdbx_seq_one_letter_code
_entity_poly.pdbx_strand_id
1 'polypeptide(L)'
;MVDNFSRECLAAVVDTSLGGVRVVRELERLVNERGTPGVIVSDNGTELTSCAVLRWATGRLDWHYIEPGKPVQNAFIESFNSRLRDEYLNEHVFLTLAEARETIEAWRHDYNHLRPHSSLGALTPTEFAALKRQEVQPPQEGENHDRLYL
;
A
#
# COMPACT_ATOMS: atom_id res chain seq x y z
N MET A 1 -1.52 1.34 -2.27
CA MET A 1 -0.53 1.37 -1.17
C MET A 1 -0.72 0.12 -0.33
N VAL A 2 0.33 -0.66 -0.15
CA VAL A 2 0.24 -1.96 0.53
C VAL A 2 1.34 -2.06 1.56
N ASP A 3 1.01 -2.54 2.75
CA ASP A 3 1.98 -2.88 3.77
C ASP A 3 2.66 -4.21 3.43
N ASN A 4 3.98 -4.19 3.34
CA ASN A 4 4.74 -5.38 2.96
C ASN A 4 4.74 -6.47 4.05
N PHE A 5 4.59 -6.10 5.30
CA PHE A 5 4.59 -7.05 6.41
C PHE A 5 3.25 -7.76 6.56
N SER A 6 2.18 -7.00 6.73
CA SER A 6 0.83 -7.55 6.94
C SER A 6 0.11 -7.91 5.65
N ARG A 7 0.61 -7.47 4.49
CA ARG A 7 -0.07 -7.55 3.20
C ARG A 7 -1.37 -6.75 3.11
N GLU A 8 -1.69 -5.93 4.10
CA GLU A 8 -2.87 -5.07 4.06
C GLU A 8 -2.79 -4.07 2.89
N CYS A 9 -3.86 -3.98 2.12
CA CYS A 9 -4.08 -2.87 1.20
C CYS A 9 -4.53 -1.64 2.00
N LEU A 10 -3.60 -0.74 2.31
CA LEU A 10 -3.85 0.44 3.14
C LEU A 10 -4.67 1.51 2.41
N ALA A 11 -4.43 1.66 1.11
CA ALA A 11 -5.20 2.55 0.25
C ALA A 11 -5.20 2.08 -1.21
N ALA A 12 -6.36 2.16 -1.85
CA ALA A 12 -6.55 2.01 -3.27
C ALA A 12 -7.27 3.26 -3.78
N VAL A 13 -6.49 4.26 -4.19
CA VAL A 13 -7.02 5.59 -4.52
C VAL A 13 -7.51 5.64 -5.96
N VAL A 14 -8.75 6.06 -6.13
CA VAL A 14 -9.37 6.29 -7.45
C VAL A 14 -9.64 7.77 -7.62
N ASP A 15 -8.97 8.37 -8.59
CA ASP A 15 -9.15 9.77 -8.92
C ASP A 15 -8.97 10.02 -10.43
N THR A 16 -9.40 11.17 -10.91
CA THR A 16 -9.20 11.59 -12.31
C THR A 16 -7.76 11.98 -12.60
N SER A 17 -7.00 12.32 -11.55
CA SER A 17 -5.56 12.62 -11.62
C SER A 17 -4.89 12.30 -10.29
N LEU A 18 -3.78 11.60 -10.34
CA LEU A 18 -2.96 11.22 -9.19
C LEU A 18 -1.61 11.94 -9.23
N GLY A 19 -1.63 13.27 -9.13
CA GLY A 19 -0.40 14.04 -9.02
C GLY A 19 0.23 13.94 -7.62
N GLY A 20 1.51 14.34 -7.48
CA GLY A 20 2.27 14.21 -6.23
C GLY A 20 1.62 14.83 -4.99
N VAL A 21 0.91 15.95 -5.14
CA VAL A 21 0.16 16.58 -4.02
C VAL A 21 -0.97 15.65 -3.54
N ARG A 22 -1.63 14.95 -4.47
CA ARG A 22 -2.68 13.98 -4.12
C ARG A 22 -2.11 12.76 -3.40
N VAL A 23 -0.94 12.30 -3.85
CA VAL A 23 -0.18 11.22 -3.18
C VAL A 23 0.18 11.63 -1.76
N VAL A 24 0.77 12.81 -1.56
CA VAL A 24 1.13 13.33 -0.23
C VAL A 24 -0.07 13.39 0.70
N ARG A 25 -1.23 13.87 0.23
CA ARG A 25 -2.45 13.92 1.05
C ARG A 25 -2.85 12.54 1.56
N GLU A 26 -2.73 11.52 0.72
CA GLU A 26 -3.07 10.15 1.10
C GLU A 26 -2.05 9.55 2.08
N LEU A 27 -0.77 9.84 1.87
CA LEU A 27 0.30 9.45 2.80
C LEU A 27 0.12 10.11 4.17
N GLU A 28 -0.22 11.38 4.22
CA GLU A 28 -0.50 12.08 5.48
C GLU A 28 -1.69 11.46 6.23
N ARG A 29 -2.76 11.11 5.50
CA ARG A 29 -3.88 10.40 6.08
C ARG A 29 -3.45 9.07 6.72
N LEU A 30 -2.69 8.26 5.98
CA LEU A 30 -2.19 6.98 6.47
C LEU A 30 -1.23 7.11 7.66
N VAL A 31 -0.34 8.10 7.64
CA VAL A 31 0.57 8.40 8.77
C VAL A 31 -0.22 8.81 10.02
N ASN A 32 -1.27 9.60 9.87
CA ASN A 32 -2.12 10.00 11.00
C ASN A 32 -2.92 8.82 11.57
N GLU A 33 -3.33 7.88 10.74
CA GLU A 33 -4.12 6.71 11.15
C GLU A 33 -3.26 5.58 11.74
N ARG A 34 -2.04 5.39 11.24
CA ARG A 34 -1.23 4.20 11.51
C ARG A 34 0.17 4.47 12.04
N GLY A 35 0.59 5.71 12.07
CA GLY A 35 1.96 6.10 12.38
C GLY A 35 2.84 6.21 11.13
N THR A 36 4.04 6.74 11.32
CA THR A 36 5.02 6.92 10.24
C THR A 36 5.70 5.59 9.93
N PRO A 37 5.71 5.12 8.67
CA PRO A 37 6.46 3.92 8.30
C PRO A 37 7.96 4.20 8.37
N GLY A 38 8.76 3.17 8.63
CA GLY A 38 10.22 3.30 8.61
C GLY A 38 10.75 3.55 7.20
N VAL A 39 10.19 2.86 6.21
CA VAL A 39 10.62 2.94 4.81
C VAL A 39 9.42 2.90 3.88
N ILE A 40 9.44 3.74 2.85
CA ILE A 40 8.55 3.63 1.69
C ILE A 40 9.36 3.13 0.49
N VAL A 41 8.84 2.15 -0.22
CA VAL A 41 9.42 1.64 -1.46
C VAL A 41 8.45 1.90 -2.60
N SER A 42 8.92 2.51 -3.69
CA SER A 42 8.09 2.83 -4.85
C SER A 42 8.84 2.62 -6.16
N ASP A 43 8.10 2.56 -7.26
CA ASP A 43 8.66 2.76 -8.59
C ASP A 43 9.05 4.23 -8.82
N ASN A 44 9.51 4.52 -10.03
CA ASN A 44 9.94 5.86 -10.43
C ASN A 44 8.81 6.64 -11.16
N GLY A 45 7.55 6.39 -10.82
CA GLY A 45 6.43 7.14 -11.36
C GLY A 45 6.57 8.65 -11.15
N THR A 46 6.13 9.45 -12.12
CA THR A 46 6.30 10.92 -12.07
C THR A 46 5.61 11.57 -10.88
N GLU A 47 4.50 11.00 -10.42
CA GLU A 47 3.79 11.40 -9.22
C GLU A 47 4.59 11.14 -7.95
N LEU A 48 5.35 10.02 -7.91
CA LEU A 48 6.14 9.58 -6.75
C LEU A 48 7.52 10.25 -6.70
N THR A 49 8.05 10.69 -7.85
CA THR A 49 9.30 11.45 -7.94
C THR A 49 9.08 12.96 -7.94
N SER A 50 7.86 13.41 -7.72
CA SER A 50 7.50 14.83 -7.70
C SER A 50 8.14 15.60 -6.55
N CYS A 51 8.38 16.91 -6.75
CA CYS A 51 8.89 17.78 -5.68
C CYS A 51 8.02 17.78 -4.42
N ALA A 52 6.70 17.56 -4.54
CA ALA A 52 5.80 17.50 -3.41
C ALA A 52 6.10 16.28 -2.52
N VAL A 53 6.26 15.11 -3.13
CA VAL A 53 6.59 13.86 -2.44
C VAL A 53 8.00 13.92 -1.84
N LEU A 54 8.99 14.38 -2.59
CA LEU A 54 10.37 14.50 -2.10
C LEU A 54 10.47 15.42 -0.88
N ARG A 55 9.81 16.59 -0.93
CA ARG A 55 9.79 17.52 0.21
C ARG A 55 9.08 16.92 1.42
N TRP A 56 7.99 16.21 1.19
CA TRP A 56 7.24 15.58 2.25
C TRP A 56 8.03 14.47 2.96
N ALA A 57 8.75 13.64 2.21
CA ALA A 57 9.54 12.52 2.73
C ALA A 57 10.82 12.97 3.44
N THR A 58 11.45 14.07 2.98
CA THR A 58 12.73 14.53 3.51
C THR A 58 12.70 14.78 5.01
N GLY A 59 13.56 14.09 5.75
CA GLY A 59 13.67 14.20 7.21
C GLY A 59 12.55 13.54 8.00
N ARG A 60 11.60 12.85 7.34
CA ARG A 60 10.51 12.13 8.00
C ARG A 60 10.69 10.62 7.97
N LEU A 61 11.12 10.08 6.84
CA LEU A 61 11.26 8.66 6.60
C LEU A 61 12.25 8.38 5.47
N ASP A 62 12.66 7.12 5.34
CA ASP A 62 13.47 6.68 4.22
C ASP A 62 12.58 6.33 3.01
N TRP A 63 12.93 6.88 1.84
CA TRP A 63 12.23 6.59 0.58
C TRP A 63 13.18 5.91 -0.40
N HIS A 64 12.85 4.69 -0.78
CA HIS A 64 13.63 3.90 -1.71
C HIS A 64 12.90 3.75 -3.04
N TYR A 65 13.56 4.14 -4.11
CA TYR A 65 13.08 3.87 -5.46
C TYR A 65 13.61 2.54 -5.96
N ILE A 66 12.72 1.75 -6.58
CA ILE A 66 13.08 0.47 -7.18
C ILE A 66 14.03 0.72 -8.36
N GLU A 67 15.15 0.02 -8.39
CA GLU A 67 16.09 0.11 -9.49
C GLU A 67 15.50 -0.51 -10.77
N PRO A 68 15.61 0.18 -11.92
CA PRO A 68 15.19 -0.38 -13.20
C PRO A 68 15.85 -1.75 -13.46
N GLY A 69 15.04 -2.73 -13.87
CA GLY A 69 15.52 -4.07 -14.19
C GLY A 69 15.68 -5.03 -13.00
N LYS A 70 15.20 -4.67 -11.80
CA LYS A 70 15.16 -5.59 -10.66
C LYS A 70 13.72 -6.00 -10.29
N PRO A 71 13.08 -6.88 -11.07
CA PRO A 71 11.67 -7.25 -10.87
C PRO A 71 11.41 -7.93 -9.51
N VAL A 72 12.41 -8.59 -8.93
CA VAL A 72 12.27 -9.26 -7.63
C VAL A 72 11.95 -8.28 -6.49
N GLN A 73 12.40 -7.04 -6.59
CA GLN A 73 12.11 -5.99 -5.59
C GLN A 73 10.65 -5.54 -5.63
N ASN A 74 9.96 -5.78 -6.74
CA ASN A 74 8.59 -5.35 -6.98
C ASN A 74 7.58 -6.50 -7.13
N ALA A 75 8.03 -7.74 -7.07
CA ALA A 75 7.21 -8.91 -7.38
C ALA A 75 5.90 -8.99 -6.58
N PHE A 76 5.93 -8.52 -5.33
CA PHE A 76 4.74 -8.50 -4.50
C PHE A 76 3.70 -7.47 -4.98
N ILE A 77 4.12 -6.23 -5.20
CA ILE A 77 3.19 -5.18 -5.65
C ILE A 77 2.71 -5.43 -7.08
N GLU A 78 3.53 -6.03 -7.93
CA GLU A 78 3.12 -6.47 -9.26
C GLU A 78 2.05 -7.55 -9.18
N SER A 79 2.22 -8.57 -8.33
CA SER A 79 1.21 -9.59 -8.08
C SER A 79 -0.08 -9.02 -7.53
N PHE A 80 0.01 -8.07 -6.60
CA PHE A 80 -1.14 -7.34 -6.05
C PHE A 80 -1.87 -6.55 -7.14
N ASN A 81 -1.14 -5.78 -7.94
CA ASN A 81 -1.70 -4.97 -9.02
C ASN A 81 -2.34 -5.84 -10.12
N SER A 82 -1.73 -6.99 -10.45
CA SER A 82 -2.31 -7.93 -11.38
C SER A 82 -3.65 -8.47 -10.88
N ARG A 83 -3.73 -8.88 -9.62
CA ARG A 83 -4.99 -9.34 -9.02
C ARG A 83 -6.07 -8.27 -9.05
N LEU A 84 -5.75 -7.03 -8.63
CA LEU A 84 -6.69 -5.92 -8.69
C LEU A 84 -7.18 -5.67 -10.12
N ARG A 85 -6.29 -5.73 -11.10
CA ARG A 85 -6.63 -5.56 -12.51
C ARG A 85 -7.50 -6.71 -13.02
N ASP A 86 -7.09 -7.95 -12.79
CA ASP A 86 -7.73 -9.12 -13.37
C ASP A 86 -9.08 -9.42 -12.72
N GLU A 87 -9.19 -9.25 -11.41
CA GLU A 87 -10.41 -9.53 -10.67
C GLU A 87 -11.43 -8.38 -10.72
N TYR A 88 -10.97 -7.16 -11.03
CA TYR A 88 -11.83 -6.00 -10.87
C TYR A 88 -11.82 -5.00 -12.02
N LEU A 89 -10.65 -4.49 -12.41
CA LEU A 89 -10.59 -3.42 -13.41
C LEU A 89 -10.97 -3.93 -14.81
N ASN A 90 -10.66 -5.18 -15.12
CA ASN A 90 -11.01 -5.79 -16.41
C ASN A 90 -12.45 -6.27 -16.47
N GLU A 91 -13.09 -6.52 -15.32
CA GLU A 91 -14.46 -7.07 -15.24
C GLU A 91 -15.53 -5.96 -15.11
N HIS A 92 -15.13 -4.72 -14.83
CA HIS A 92 -16.07 -3.62 -14.57
C HIS A 92 -15.86 -2.45 -15.52
N VAL A 93 -16.96 -1.92 -16.05
CA VAL A 93 -17.00 -0.64 -16.76
C VAL A 93 -17.61 0.38 -15.81
N PHE A 94 -16.82 1.34 -15.37
CA PHE A 94 -17.27 2.38 -14.45
C PHE A 94 -17.85 3.55 -15.22
N LEU A 95 -19.08 3.91 -14.93
CA LEU A 95 -19.75 5.06 -15.55
C LEU A 95 -19.46 6.37 -14.82
N THR A 96 -19.13 6.29 -13.53
CA THR A 96 -18.82 7.45 -12.70
C THR A 96 -17.62 7.19 -11.82
N LEU A 97 -16.94 8.28 -11.41
CA LEU A 97 -15.84 8.20 -10.43
C LEU A 97 -16.34 7.75 -9.05
N ALA A 98 -17.55 8.08 -8.68
CA ALA A 98 -18.18 7.64 -7.43
C ALA A 98 -18.36 6.12 -7.40
N GLU A 99 -18.91 5.56 -8.47
CA GLU A 99 -19.06 4.11 -8.64
C GLU A 99 -17.71 3.40 -8.59
N ALA A 100 -16.71 3.92 -9.30
CA ALA A 100 -15.34 3.35 -9.26
C ALA A 100 -14.74 3.35 -7.85
N ARG A 101 -14.94 4.42 -7.09
CA ARG A 101 -14.45 4.51 -5.69
C ARG A 101 -15.14 3.50 -4.78
N GLU A 102 -16.45 3.41 -4.84
CA GLU A 102 -17.24 2.47 -4.04
C GLU A 102 -16.84 1.02 -4.34
N THR A 103 -16.73 0.70 -5.61
CA THR A 103 -16.38 -0.63 -6.08
C THR A 103 -14.97 -1.04 -5.66
N ILE A 104 -13.97 -0.14 -5.81
CA ILE A 104 -12.58 -0.42 -5.39
C ILE A 104 -12.48 -0.51 -3.87
N GLU A 105 -13.23 0.28 -3.11
CA GLU A 105 -13.24 0.18 -1.66
C GLU A 105 -13.87 -1.13 -1.18
N ALA A 106 -14.93 -1.60 -1.83
CA ALA A 106 -15.52 -2.92 -1.55
C ALA A 106 -14.51 -4.05 -1.82
N TRP A 107 -13.78 -3.99 -2.93
CA TRP A 107 -12.70 -4.93 -3.22
C TRP A 107 -11.57 -4.88 -2.18
N ARG A 108 -11.15 -3.67 -1.78
CA ARG A 108 -10.12 -3.48 -0.74
C ARG A 108 -10.54 -4.08 0.59
N HIS A 109 -11.81 -3.89 0.96
CA HIS A 109 -12.38 -4.50 2.16
C HIS A 109 -12.37 -6.03 2.08
N ASP A 110 -12.85 -6.60 0.98
CA ASP A 110 -12.84 -8.03 0.73
C ASP A 110 -11.40 -8.61 0.78
N TYR A 111 -10.46 -7.97 0.10
CA TYR A 111 -9.04 -8.34 0.09
C TYR A 111 -8.44 -8.39 1.50
N ASN A 112 -8.72 -7.39 2.34
CA ASN A 112 -8.13 -7.29 3.67
C ASN A 112 -8.79 -8.19 4.71
N HIS A 113 -10.11 -8.43 4.62
CA HIS A 113 -10.89 -9.04 5.71
C HIS A 113 -11.44 -10.43 5.39
N LEU A 114 -11.60 -10.78 4.10
CA LEU A 114 -12.28 -12.01 3.73
C LEU A 114 -11.39 -13.01 2.99
N ARG A 115 -10.24 -12.58 2.46
CA ARG A 115 -9.37 -13.45 1.66
C ARG A 115 -8.19 -13.97 2.47
N PRO A 116 -8.13 -15.28 2.74
CA PRO A 116 -6.97 -15.90 3.35
C PRO A 116 -5.76 -15.85 2.39
N HIS A 117 -4.59 -15.52 2.92
CA HIS A 117 -3.34 -15.49 2.16
C HIS A 117 -2.43 -16.63 2.60
N SER A 118 -1.96 -17.45 1.65
CA SER A 118 -1.04 -18.55 1.94
C SER A 118 0.27 -18.08 2.57
N SER A 119 0.77 -16.91 2.16
CA SER A 119 1.97 -16.30 2.74
C SER A 119 1.79 -15.81 4.18
N LEU A 120 0.56 -15.72 4.67
CA LEU A 120 0.20 -15.32 6.03
C LEU A 120 -0.33 -16.49 6.87
N GLY A 121 -0.04 -17.72 6.48
CA GLY A 121 -0.54 -18.91 7.19
C GLY A 121 -2.05 -19.09 7.04
N ALA A 122 -2.61 -18.75 5.90
CA ALA A 122 -4.05 -18.77 5.60
C ALA A 122 -4.91 -17.79 6.45
N LEU A 123 -4.28 -16.78 7.05
CA LEU A 123 -4.98 -15.66 7.67
C LEU A 123 -5.28 -14.58 6.63
N THR A 124 -6.30 -13.78 6.89
CA THR A 124 -6.51 -12.53 6.16
C THR A 124 -5.44 -11.49 6.56
N PRO A 125 -5.13 -10.49 5.72
CA PRO A 125 -4.21 -9.42 6.08
C PRO A 125 -4.55 -8.75 7.42
N THR A 126 -5.82 -8.47 7.67
CA THR A 126 -6.26 -7.82 8.93
C THR A 126 -6.09 -8.73 10.15
N GLU A 127 -6.43 -10.02 10.03
CA GLU A 127 -6.21 -11.00 11.12
C GLU A 127 -4.73 -11.14 11.45
N PHE A 128 -3.87 -11.25 10.43
CA PHE A 128 -2.43 -11.32 10.61
C PHE A 128 -1.88 -10.06 11.28
N ALA A 129 -2.27 -8.86 10.82
CA ALA A 129 -1.87 -7.61 11.42
C ALA A 129 -2.31 -7.49 12.89
N ALA A 130 -3.54 -7.91 13.21
CA ALA A 130 -4.05 -7.89 14.58
C ALA A 130 -3.28 -8.86 15.49
N LEU A 131 -3.00 -10.07 15.01
CA LEU A 131 -2.20 -11.07 15.74
C LEU A 131 -0.80 -10.52 16.06
N LYS A 132 -0.13 -9.95 15.06
CA LYS A 132 1.23 -9.42 15.23
C LYS A 132 1.30 -8.19 16.15
N ARG A 133 0.28 -7.34 16.16
CA ARG A 133 0.19 -6.23 17.14
C ARG A 133 0.05 -6.73 18.58
N GLN A 134 -0.59 -7.86 18.80
CA GLN A 134 -0.72 -8.47 20.13
C GLN A 134 0.59 -9.14 20.60
N GLU A 135 1.39 -9.67 19.67
CA GLU A 135 2.68 -10.29 19.96
C GLU A 135 3.78 -9.27 20.30
N VAL A 136 3.65 -8.04 19.83
CA VAL A 136 4.59 -6.94 20.13
C VAL A 136 4.32 -6.39 21.54
N GLN A 137 4.73 -7.11 22.57
CA GLN A 137 5.06 -6.52 23.88
C GLN A 137 6.46 -5.87 23.79
N PRO A 138 6.85 -4.93 24.71
CA PRO A 138 7.62 -3.72 24.42
C PRO A 138 8.99 -3.94 23.74
N PRO A 139 9.58 -2.87 23.17
CA PRO A 139 10.53 -2.97 22.07
C PRO A 139 11.83 -3.67 22.47
N GLN A 140 12.13 -4.78 21.83
CA GLN A 140 13.51 -5.18 21.61
C GLN A 140 14.00 -4.44 20.37
N GLU A 141 15.02 -3.64 20.53
CA GLU A 141 15.68 -2.90 19.47
C GLU A 141 16.13 -3.86 18.36
N GLY A 142 15.76 -3.57 17.13
CA GLY A 142 16.40 -4.07 15.92
C GLY A 142 15.62 -5.11 15.12
N GLU A 143 14.57 -4.68 14.43
CA GLU A 143 14.30 -5.10 13.06
C GLU A 143 13.14 -4.26 12.52
N ASN A 144 13.50 -3.34 11.64
CA ASN A 144 12.56 -2.39 11.05
C ASN A 144 11.79 -3.09 9.92
N HIS A 145 10.60 -3.63 10.21
CA HIS A 145 9.78 -4.36 9.23
C HIS A 145 8.72 -3.50 8.53
N ASP A 146 8.64 -2.21 8.87
CA ASP A 146 7.64 -1.30 8.31
C ASP A 146 8.07 -0.75 6.93
N ARG A 147 7.83 -1.54 5.89
CA ARG A 147 7.97 -1.11 4.49
C ARG A 147 6.61 -0.94 3.83
N LEU A 148 6.34 0.24 3.32
CA LEU A 148 5.18 0.56 2.50
C LEU A 148 5.58 0.51 1.02
N TYR A 149 4.80 -0.20 0.17
CA TYR A 149 4.96 -0.25 -1.28
C TYR A 149 3.87 0.58 -1.95
N LEU A 150 4.27 1.41 -2.89
CA LEU A 150 3.43 2.30 -3.68
C LEU A 150 3.44 1.90 -5.14
#